data_a85457e2c250ef0854e195f46697b1fc
#
_entry.id   a85457e2c250ef0854e195f46697b1fc
#
_cell.length_a   1.000
_cell.length_b   1.000
_cell.length_c   1.000
_cell.angle_alpha   90.00
_cell.angle_beta   90.00
_cell.angle_gamma   90.00
#
_symmetry.space_group_name_H-M   'P 1'
#
loop_
_entity.id
_entity.type
_entity.pdbx_description
1 polymer ?
#
loop_
_entity_poly.entity_id
_entity_poly.type
_entity_poly.pdbx_seq_one_letter_code
_entity_poly.pdbx_strand_id
1 'polypeptide(L)'
;MKKQIKDVISAEFKGLWGTDFSDDGIPVIKTNNMTYEGRIDYSDICLRNITSEEAEENFLCNGDLIIEKSGGTKTHSVGYVNIFEGEDNKYVCNNFILPIRPNRDLVNPKYLFWQLHGMYEAGRFSDCFNKTTGIQNLQKKTYFSKEINVPSLPDQQKIAAHLDSIQSAIDNKKQQLQQLDELVKSKFVEMFGENPVESGKWKVEKLSSICKVQTGGTPSRMHPEYFEGNIPWITTANLGVNELNYDDAMEYITQEAVDNSATKIIPAHSLFIGIRVGVGKCSINNVDMCSNQDICGLSGFDVARTNLLFVKKVIDSYEDYFDNAKRGTTIKGVKSDTIKELKIFLPELELQTTFAEYVQKIDSAKSIIKTQLEDLQELLDSKMDEYFGE
;
A
#
# COMPACT_ATOMS: atom_id res chain seq x y z
N MET A 1 -15.74 5.31 34.02
CA MET A 1 -15.28 4.41 35.13
C MET A 1 -14.13 3.58 34.55
N LYS A 2 -13.01 3.45 35.33
CA LYS A 2 -11.91 2.56 34.91
C LYS A 2 -12.22 1.12 35.29
N LYS A 3 -11.95 0.18 34.41
CA LYS A 3 -12.06 -1.28 34.62
C LYS A 3 -10.85 -1.98 33.96
N GLN A 4 -10.53 -3.20 34.41
CA GLN A 4 -9.55 -4.02 33.69
C GLN A 4 -10.21 -4.69 32.47
N ILE A 5 -9.44 -4.99 31.43
CA ILE A 5 -9.96 -5.66 30.23
C ILE A 5 -10.69 -6.97 30.61
N LYS A 6 -10.13 -7.76 31.53
CA LYS A 6 -10.78 -8.99 32.00
C LYS A 6 -12.18 -8.80 32.58
N ASP A 7 -12.48 -7.63 33.13
CA ASP A 7 -13.75 -7.33 33.80
C ASP A 7 -14.88 -7.04 32.82
N VAL A 8 -14.57 -6.86 31.53
CA VAL A 8 -15.53 -6.52 30.47
C VAL A 8 -15.65 -7.60 29.39
N ILE A 9 -15.00 -8.76 29.57
CA ILE A 9 -15.16 -9.92 28.69
C ILE A 9 -16.02 -11.00 29.36
N SER A 10 -16.86 -11.69 28.60
CA SER A 10 -17.72 -12.77 29.08
C SER A 10 -17.12 -14.16 28.80
N ALA A 11 -16.29 -14.29 27.78
CA ALA A 11 -15.62 -15.55 27.43
C ALA A 11 -14.30 -15.30 26.67
N GLU A 12 -13.39 -16.26 26.80
CA GLU A 12 -12.23 -16.43 25.90
C GLU A 12 -12.27 -17.82 25.28
N PHE A 13 -11.86 -17.91 24.01
CA PHE A 13 -11.93 -19.14 23.25
C PHE A 13 -10.54 -19.68 22.92
N LYS A 14 -10.48 -20.95 22.57
CA LYS A 14 -9.27 -21.57 22.05
C LYS A 14 -9.18 -21.35 20.54
N GLY A 15 -7.99 -21.09 20.05
CA GLY A 15 -7.71 -21.27 18.62
C GLY A 15 -7.69 -22.75 18.26
N LEU A 16 -8.28 -23.09 17.11
CA LEU A 16 -8.34 -24.44 16.55
C LEU A 16 -7.67 -24.45 15.18
N TRP A 17 -6.93 -25.51 14.88
CA TRP A 17 -6.31 -25.64 13.56
C TRP A 17 -6.83 -26.84 12.76
N GLY A 18 -7.33 -27.86 13.45
CA GLY A 18 -7.75 -29.11 12.83
C GLY A 18 -6.59 -29.92 12.25
N THR A 19 -6.89 -30.97 11.48
CA THR A 19 -5.87 -31.85 10.90
C THR A 19 -5.52 -31.49 9.47
N ASP A 20 -6.40 -31.69 8.51
CA ASP A 20 -6.16 -31.52 7.09
C ASP A 20 -7.09 -30.47 6.47
N PHE A 21 -6.76 -30.02 5.26
CA PHE A 21 -7.69 -29.23 4.45
C PHE A 21 -8.87 -30.10 4.03
N SER A 22 -10.06 -29.52 3.98
CA SER A 22 -11.29 -30.18 3.58
C SER A 22 -12.21 -29.20 2.84
N ASP A 23 -12.77 -29.62 1.71
CA ASP A 23 -13.69 -28.77 0.95
C ASP A 23 -14.98 -28.45 1.72
N ASP A 24 -15.39 -29.37 2.64
CA ASP A 24 -16.55 -29.22 3.54
C ASP A 24 -16.14 -28.89 4.98
N GLY A 25 -14.90 -28.39 5.16
CA GLY A 25 -14.32 -28.10 6.47
C GLY A 25 -14.85 -26.82 7.10
N ILE A 26 -14.49 -26.61 8.37
CA ILE A 26 -14.81 -25.38 9.09
C ILE A 26 -13.83 -24.27 8.68
N PRO A 27 -14.34 -23.06 8.35
CA PRO A 27 -13.48 -21.93 7.99
C PRO A 27 -12.68 -21.42 9.21
N VAL A 28 -11.36 -21.33 9.03
CA VAL A 28 -10.41 -20.92 10.06
C VAL A 28 -9.78 -19.57 9.71
N ILE A 29 -9.96 -18.58 10.57
CA ILE A 29 -9.28 -17.29 10.49
C ILE A 29 -7.85 -17.47 10.99
N LYS A 30 -6.87 -17.09 10.15
CA LYS A 30 -5.43 -17.11 10.44
C LYS A 30 -4.95 -15.69 10.76
N THR A 31 -3.77 -15.58 11.37
CA THR A 31 -3.13 -14.26 11.57
C THR A 31 -2.95 -13.48 10.27
N ASN A 32 -2.71 -14.16 9.13
CA ASN A 32 -2.63 -13.50 7.82
C ASN A 32 -3.97 -12.90 7.33
N ASN A 33 -5.08 -13.31 7.92
CA ASN A 33 -6.39 -12.71 7.65
C ASN A 33 -6.68 -11.47 8.52
N MET A 34 -5.86 -11.22 9.54
CA MET A 34 -5.98 -10.03 10.39
C MET A 34 -5.26 -8.85 9.74
N THR A 35 -5.96 -7.74 9.56
CA THR A 35 -5.35 -6.50 9.04
C THR A 35 -5.00 -5.54 10.17
N TYR A 36 -4.00 -4.69 9.98
CA TYR A 36 -3.61 -3.70 10.99
C TYR A 36 -4.64 -2.58 11.17
N GLU A 37 -5.55 -2.42 10.20
CA GLU A 37 -6.72 -1.54 10.32
C GLU A 37 -7.84 -2.12 11.21
N GLY A 38 -7.62 -3.29 11.80
CA GLY A 38 -8.58 -3.92 12.71
C GLY A 38 -9.69 -4.74 12.02
N ARG A 39 -9.55 -5.01 10.72
CA ARG A 39 -10.50 -5.76 9.90
C ARG A 39 -10.03 -7.18 9.62
N ILE A 40 -10.94 -8.03 9.17
CA ILE A 40 -10.61 -9.40 8.73
C ILE A 40 -10.68 -9.45 7.21
N ASP A 41 -9.61 -9.92 6.59
CA ASP A 41 -9.58 -10.26 5.17
C ASP A 41 -10.09 -11.69 4.96
N TYR A 42 -11.25 -11.79 4.33
CA TYR A 42 -11.90 -13.06 4.04
C TYR A 42 -11.49 -13.67 2.68
N SER A 43 -10.59 -13.04 1.93
CA SER A 43 -10.22 -13.48 0.57
C SER A 43 -9.47 -14.81 0.53
N ASP A 44 -8.72 -15.16 1.60
CA ASP A 44 -7.93 -16.42 1.71
C ASP A 44 -8.24 -17.14 3.03
N ILE A 45 -9.48 -17.52 3.23
CA ILE A 45 -9.90 -18.35 4.37
C ILE A 45 -9.67 -19.83 4.04
N CYS A 46 -8.94 -20.54 4.93
CA CYS A 46 -8.75 -21.96 4.76
C CYS A 46 -9.86 -22.77 5.48
N LEU A 47 -10.33 -23.83 4.81
CA LEU A 47 -11.25 -24.79 5.38
C LEU A 47 -10.46 -25.95 6.02
N ARG A 48 -10.79 -26.32 7.25
CA ARG A 48 -10.05 -27.33 8.01
C ARG A 48 -10.98 -28.39 8.56
N ASN A 49 -10.47 -29.61 8.64
CA ASN A 49 -11.19 -30.70 9.29
C ASN A 49 -11.09 -30.54 10.82
N ILE A 50 -12.16 -30.03 11.42
CA ILE A 50 -12.35 -29.81 12.86
C ILE A 50 -13.66 -30.53 13.25
N THR A 51 -13.66 -31.19 14.37
CA THR A 51 -14.90 -31.88 14.84
C THR A 51 -15.96 -30.83 15.20
N SER A 52 -17.22 -31.15 14.96
CA SER A 52 -18.35 -30.25 15.29
C SER A 52 -18.36 -29.91 16.78
N GLU A 53 -18.04 -30.85 17.66
CA GLU A 53 -17.98 -30.64 19.11
C GLU A 53 -16.91 -29.65 19.51
N GLU A 54 -15.69 -29.74 18.95
CA GLU A 54 -14.63 -28.78 19.20
C GLU A 54 -14.96 -27.38 18.65
N ALA A 55 -15.62 -27.33 17.50
CA ALA A 55 -15.99 -26.06 16.85
C ALA A 55 -17.11 -25.35 17.61
N GLU A 56 -18.15 -26.06 18.07
CA GLU A 56 -19.29 -25.45 18.78
C GLU A 56 -18.89 -24.64 20.00
N GLU A 57 -17.88 -25.10 20.75
CA GLU A 57 -17.35 -24.36 21.90
C GLU A 57 -16.51 -23.12 21.53
N ASN A 58 -16.06 -23.00 20.26
CA ASN A 58 -15.07 -22.01 19.83
C ASN A 58 -15.51 -21.18 18.62
N PHE A 59 -16.77 -21.32 18.19
CA PHE A 59 -17.31 -20.49 17.13
C PHE A 59 -17.35 -18.99 17.52
N LEU A 60 -16.95 -18.18 16.57
CA LEU A 60 -17.07 -16.74 16.67
C LEU A 60 -18.51 -16.29 16.48
N CYS A 61 -18.87 -15.21 17.17
CA CYS A 61 -20.09 -14.45 16.94
C CYS A 61 -19.75 -13.01 16.56
N ASN A 62 -20.60 -12.39 15.79
CA ASN A 62 -20.46 -10.98 15.42
C ASN A 62 -20.21 -10.11 16.66
N GLY A 63 -19.15 -9.30 16.62
CA GLY A 63 -18.69 -8.48 17.73
C GLY A 63 -17.66 -9.15 18.65
N ASP A 64 -17.27 -10.42 18.42
CA ASP A 64 -16.12 -11.00 19.09
C ASP A 64 -14.84 -10.27 18.64
N LEU A 65 -13.89 -10.11 19.55
CA LEU A 65 -12.59 -9.53 19.24
C LEU A 65 -11.55 -10.64 19.12
N ILE A 66 -10.71 -10.55 18.11
CA ILE A 66 -9.62 -11.49 17.88
C ILE A 66 -8.29 -10.77 18.05
N ILE A 67 -7.41 -11.31 18.87
CA ILE A 67 -6.15 -10.71 19.28
C ILE A 67 -5.02 -11.61 18.82
N GLU A 68 -4.01 -11.07 18.11
CA GLU A 68 -2.82 -11.86 17.80
C GLU A 68 -2.07 -12.19 19.11
N LYS A 69 -1.96 -13.48 19.41
CA LYS A 69 -1.34 -13.95 20.64
C LYS A 69 0.09 -14.45 20.43
N SER A 70 0.43 -14.89 19.21
CA SER A 70 1.76 -15.41 18.89
C SER A 70 2.13 -15.08 17.45
N GLY A 71 3.37 -14.69 17.23
CA GLY A 71 3.88 -14.28 15.91
C GLY A 71 4.63 -12.96 16.02
N GLY A 72 4.01 -11.91 15.54
CA GLY A 72 4.59 -10.57 15.44
C GLY A 72 5.68 -10.48 14.38
N THR A 73 6.03 -9.28 14.02
CA THR A 73 7.11 -8.95 13.08
C THR A 73 8.11 -8.01 13.74
N LYS A 74 9.11 -7.53 12.99
CA LYS A 74 10.04 -6.50 13.47
C LYS A 74 9.36 -5.15 13.66
N THR A 75 8.31 -4.89 12.89
CA THR A 75 7.58 -3.62 12.85
C THR A 75 6.27 -3.66 13.63
N HIS A 76 5.67 -4.84 13.81
CA HIS A 76 4.39 -5.00 14.49
C HIS A 76 4.53 -6.09 15.58
N SER A 77 4.24 -5.70 16.81
CA SER A 77 4.21 -6.63 17.94
C SER A 77 2.89 -7.39 17.99
N VAL A 78 2.86 -8.52 18.72
CA VAL A 78 1.61 -9.19 19.07
C VAL A 78 0.73 -8.32 19.97
N GLY A 79 -0.55 -8.66 20.05
CA GLY A 79 -1.53 -7.94 20.91
C GLY A 79 -2.40 -6.96 20.13
N TYR A 80 -2.22 -6.82 18.81
CA TYR A 80 -3.18 -6.04 18.03
C TYR A 80 -4.50 -6.80 17.89
N VAL A 81 -5.57 -6.03 17.75
CA VAL A 81 -6.94 -6.52 17.83
C VAL A 81 -7.70 -6.24 16.53
N ASN A 82 -8.51 -7.22 16.10
CA ASN A 82 -9.48 -7.06 15.05
C ASN A 82 -10.87 -7.40 15.58
N ILE A 83 -11.90 -6.80 15.00
CA ILE A 83 -13.29 -7.14 15.30
C ILE A 83 -13.83 -8.14 14.28
N PHE A 84 -14.52 -9.18 14.76
CA PHE A 84 -15.22 -10.12 13.90
C PHE A 84 -16.61 -9.58 13.57
N GLU A 85 -16.85 -9.33 12.29
CA GLU A 85 -18.15 -8.87 11.76
C GLU A 85 -18.75 -9.88 10.76
N GLY A 86 -18.33 -11.16 10.86
CA GLY A 86 -18.81 -12.24 10.01
C GLY A 86 -20.09 -12.89 10.51
N GLU A 87 -20.46 -14.01 9.87
CA GLU A 87 -21.62 -14.81 10.19
C GLU A 87 -21.39 -15.58 11.49
N ASP A 88 -22.37 -15.52 12.40
CA ASP A 88 -22.32 -16.20 13.69
C ASP A 88 -22.20 -17.73 13.53
N ASN A 89 -21.40 -18.36 14.40
CA ASN A 89 -21.26 -19.80 14.49
C ASN A 89 -20.76 -20.48 13.20
N LYS A 90 -19.97 -19.79 12.41
CA LYS A 90 -19.43 -20.29 11.15
C LYS A 90 -17.91 -20.42 11.17
N TYR A 91 -17.22 -19.51 11.82
CA TYR A 91 -15.76 -19.36 11.80
C TYR A 91 -15.15 -19.68 13.15
N VAL A 92 -13.95 -20.25 13.12
CA VAL A 92 -13.06 -20.34 14.28
C VAL A 92 -11.72 -19.65 13.98
N CYS A 93 -10.89 -19.44 14.99
CA CYS A 93 -9.54 -18.89 14.81
C CYS A 93 -8.46 -19.96 14.93
N ASN A 94 -7.30 -19.74 14.32
CA ASN A 94 -6.14 -20.59 14.51
C ASN A 94 -5.49 -20.40 15.89
N ASN A 95 -4.54 -21.27 16.23
CA ASN A 95 -3.85 -21.31 17.54
C ASN A 95 -2.99 -20.08 17.85
N PHE A 96 -2.72 -19.21 16.87
CA PHE A 96 -1.95 -17.96 17.03
C PHE A 96 -2.81 -16.77 17.41
N ILE A 97 -4.11 -16.92 17.42
CA ILE A 97 -5.12 -15.91 17.77
C ILE A 97 -5.76 -16.24 19.11
N LEU A 98 -6.11 -15.22 19.86
CA LEU A 98 -6.89 -15.27 21.09
C LEU A 98 -8.23 -14.59 20.84
N PRO A 99 -9.30 -15.34 20.58
CA PRO A 99 -10.64 -14.77 20.50
C PRO A 99 -11.19 -14.48 21.89
N ILE A 100 -11.86 -13.34 22.04
CA ILE A 100 -12.57 -12.94 23.27
C ILE A 100 -13.95 -12.43 22.91
N ARG A 101 -14.92 -12.70 23.79
CA ARG A 101 -16.28 -12.19 23.66
C ARG A 101 -16.53 -11.06 24.66
N PRO A 102 -16.83 -9.85 24.22
CA PRO A 102 -17.20 -8.74 25.11
C PRO A 102 -18.47 -9.06 25.89
N ASN A 103 -18.53 -8.65 27.15
CA ASN A 103 -19.78 -8.66 27.93
C ASN A 103 -20.64 -7.46 27.50
N ARG A 104 -21.67 -7.72 26.72
CA ARG A 104 -22.52 -6.68 26.11
C ARG A 104 -23.36 -5.88 27.11
N ASP A 105 -23.52 -6.38 28.33
CA ASP A 105 -24.16 -5.64 29.40
C ASP A 105 -23.27 -4.53 29.97
N LEU A 106 -21.97 -4.62 29.75
CA LEU A 106 -20.96 -3.70 30.26
C LEU A 106 -20.28 -2.86 29.18
N VAL A 107 -20.05 -3.47 28.02
CA VAL A 107 -19.27 -2.83 26.94
C VAL A 107 -19.85 -3.11 25.56
N ASN A 108 -19.92 -2.07 24.75
CA ASN A 108 -20.21 -2.20 23.32
C ASN A 108 -18.98 -2.82 22.62
N PRO A 109 -19.13 -3.89 21.80
CA PRO A 109 -18.00 -4.54 21.15
C PRO A 109 -17.15 -3.62 20.28
N LYS A 110 -17.77 -2.74 19.48
CA LYS A 110 -17.05 -1.79 18.62
C LYS A 110 -16.31 -0.72 19.44
N TYR A 111 -16.91 -0.26 20.55
CA TYR A 111 -16.22 0.63 21.46
C TYR A 111 -14.98 -0.02 22.07
N LEU A 112 -15.10 -1.28 22.54
CA LEU A 112 -13.98 -2.02 23.07
C LEU A 112 -12.89 -2.25 22.01
N PHE A 113 -13.29 -2.60 20.80
CA PHE A 113 -12.37 -2.71 19.66
C PHE A 113 -11.58 -1.41 19.47
N TRP A 114 -12.24 -0.26 19.33
CA TRP A 114 -11.57 1.02 19.12
C TRP A 114 -10.64 1.39 20.28
N GLN A 115 -11.05 1.13 21.50
CA GLN A 115 -10.21 1.40 22.65
C GLN A 115 -8.95 0.52 22.68
N LEU A 116 -9.08 -0.78 22.45
CA LEU A 116 -7.93 -1.69 22.42
C LEU A 116 -7.02 -1.41 21.20
N HIS A 117 -7.61 -1.07 20.07
CA HIS A 117 -6.87 -0.67 18.87
C HIS A 117 -6.05 0.60 19.12
N GLY A 118 -6.64 1.64 19.69
CA GLY A 118 -5.93 2.87 20.07
C GLY A 118 -4.85 2.63 21.13
N MET A 119 -5.09 1.76 22.10
CA MET A 119 -4.07 1.38 23.08
C MET A 119 -2.88 0.65 22.43
N TYR A 120 -3.15 -0.17 21.41
CA TYR A 120 -2.11 -0.85 20.65
C TYR A 120 -1.26 0.16 19.86
N GLU A 121 -1.89 1.04 19.08
CA GLU A 121 -1.20 2.08 18.30
C GLU A 121 -0.39 3.03 19.21
N ALA A 122 -0.89 3.36 20.37
CA ALA A 122 -0.18 4.14 21.38
C ALA A 122 0.94 3.35 22.12
N GLY A 123 1.20 2.09 21.75
CA GLY A 123 2.25 1.25 22.34
C GLY A 123 2.01 0.81 23.78
N ARG A 124 0.78 0.94 24.31
CA ARG A 124 0.45 0.63 25.73
C ARG A 124 0.51 -0.85 26.07
N PHE A 125 0.68 -1.72 25.06
CA PHE A 125 0.87 -3.17 25.22
C PHE A 125 2.33 -3.61 25.07
N SER A 126 3.30 -2.67 25.04
CA SER A 126 4.73 -2.97 24.84
C SER A 126 5.33 -3.87 25.92
N ASP A 127 4.76 -3.88 27.13
CA ASP A 127 5.12 -4.75 28.25
C ASP A 127 4.31 -6.06 28.31
N CYS A 128 3.39 -6.27 27.36
CA CYS A 128 2.48 -7.41 27.35
C CYS A 128 2.97 -8.60 26.53
N PHE A 129 4.22 -8.65 26.09
CA PHE A 129 4.75 -9.79 25.34
C PHE A 129 6.21 -10.09 25.65
N ASN A 130 6.57 -11.36 25.52
CA ASN A 130 7.96 -11.82 25.63
C ASN A 130 8.52 -12.08 24.23
N LYS A 131 9.81 -11.71 24.03
CA LYS A 131 10.59 -12.07 22.84
C LYS A 131 11.46 -13.29 23.14
N THR A 132 11.12 -14.44 22.60
CA THR A 132 11.96 -15.64 22.65
C THR A 132 12.22 -16.11 21.22
N THR A 133 13.50 -16.27 20.83
CA THR A 133 13.92 -16.87 19.55
C THR A 133 13.22 -16.31 18.29
N GLY A 134 12.92 -15.00 18.27
CA GLY A 134 12.31 -14.33 17.10
C GLY A 134 10.79 -14.36 17.04
N ILE A 135 10.11 -15.17 17.83
CA ILE A 135 8.65 -15.19 17.96
C ILE A 135 8.24 -14.44 19.23
N GLN A 136 7.25 -13.55 19.09
CA GLN A 136 6.64 -12.86 20.22
C GLN A 136 5.45 -13.67 20.72
N ASN A 137 5.25 -13.70 22.05
CA ASN A 137 4.11 -14.35 22.68
C ASN A 137 3.45 -13.41 23.69
N LEU A 138 2.15 -13.24 23.58
CA LEU A 138 1.34 -12.38 24.42
C LEU A 138 1.26 -12.93 25.85
N GLN A 139 1.56 -12.09 26.83
CA GLN A 139 1.35 -12.34 28.24
C GLN A 139 -0.09 -12.00 28.62
N LYS A 140 -1.00 -12.95 28.48
CA LYS A 140 -2.44 -12.77 28.67
C LYS A 140 -2.79 -12.07 29.99
N LYS A 141 -2.12 -12.46 31.11
CA LYS A 141 -2.39 -11.85 32.42
C LYS A 141 -2.11 -10.37 32.42
N THR A 142 -0.96 -9.95 31.89
CA THR A 142 -0.56 -8.54 31.79
C THR A 142 -1.48 -7.77 30.86
N TYR A 143 -1.79 -8.33 29.68
CA TYR A 143 -2.71 -7.74 28.72
C TYR A 143 -4.10 -7.51 29.33
N PHE A 144 -4.67 -8.52 29.97
CA PHE A 144 -6.01 -8.46 30.57
C PHE A 144 -6.07 -7.62 31.87
N SER A 145 -4.94 -7.36 32.50
CA SER A 145 -4.87 -6.46 33.67
C SER A 145 -4.80 -4.98 33.30
N LYS A 146 -4.60 -4.64 32.01
CA LYS A 146 -4.60 -3.25 31.57
C LYS A 146 -5.95 -2.60 31.84
N GLU A 147 -5.90 -1.35 32.31
CA GLU A 147 -7.09 -0.55 32.56
C GLU A 147 -7.61 0.10 31.29
N ILE A 148 -8.92 0.10 31.17
CA ILE A 148 -9.67 0.74 30.08
C ILE A 148 -10.73 1.66 30.70
N ASN A 149 -11.10 2.69 29.96
CA ASN A 149 -12.21 3.56 30.31
C ASN A 149 -13.54 2.93 29.85
N VAL A 150 -14.52 2.87 30.71
CA VAL A 150 -15.85 2.29 30.42
C VAL A 150 -16.92 3.33 30.79
N PRO A 151 -17.27 4.26 29.89
CA PRO A 151 -18.37 5.20 30.08
C PRO A 151 -19.73 4.48 30.05
N SER A 152 -20.84 5.24 30.02
CA SER A 152 -22.18 4.66 29.87
C SER A 152 -22.32 3.96 28.49
N LEU A 153 -23.14 2.90 28.40
CA LEU A 153 -23.37 2.23 27.11
C LEU A 153 -23.86 3.17 25.99
N PRO A 154 -24.76 4.16 26.24
CA PRO A 154 -25.09 5.14 25.22
C PRO A 154 -23.91 5.99 24.72
N ASP A 155 -22.99 6.37 25.63
CA ASP A 155 -21.79 7.10 25.22
C ASP A 155 -20.82 6.23 24.43
N GLN A 156 -20.64 4.98 24.85
CA GLN A 156 -19.86 4.01 24.10
C GLN A 156 -20.41 3.83 22.67
N GLN A 157 -21.73 3.72 22.50
CA GLN A 157 -22.37 3.60 21.19
C GLN A 157 -22.12 4.82 20.31
N LYS A 158 -22.19 6.03 20.91
CA LYS A 158 -21.92 7.28 20.15
C LYS A 158 -20.47 7.34 19.70
N ILE A 159 -19.52 7.03 20.60
CA ILE A 159 -18.09 7.04 20.29
C ILE A 159 -17.78 6.01 19.17
N ALA A 160 -18.25 4.78 19.33
CA ALA A 160 -18.05 3.73 18.35
C ALA A 160 -18.65 4.12 16.98
N ALA A 161 -19.88 4.61 16.94
CA ALA A 161 -20.53 5.04 15.70
C ALA A 161 -19.80 6.20 15.01
N HIS A 162 -19.25 7.12 15.78
CA HIS A 162 -18.47 8.24 15.24
C HIS A 162 -17.16 7.74 14.60
N LEU A 163 -16.38 6.91 15.29
CA LEU A 163 -15.14 6.35 14.76
C LEU A 163 -15.40 5.43 13.56
N ASP A 164 -16.43 4.58 13.61
CA ASP A 164 -16.85 3.74 12.48
C ASP A 164 -17.25 4.58 11.25
N SER A 165 -17.89 5.75 11.45
CA SER A 165 -18.25 6.64 10.36
C SER A 165 -17.01 7.23 9.67
N ILE A 166 -16.01 7.66 10.44
CA ILE A 166 -14.75 8.20 9.89
C ILE A 166 -14.01 7.09 9.16
N GLN A 167 -13.87 5.90 9.76
CA GLN A 167 -13.20 4.76 9.11
C GLN A 167 -13.90 4.35 7.82
N SER A 168 -15.24 4.32 7.81
CA SER A 168 -16.02 4.02 6.60
C SER A 168 -15.80 5.06 5.50
N ALA A 169 -15.62 6.33 5.86
CA ALA A 169 -15.27 7.37 4.89
C ALA A 169 -13.87 7.16 4.31
N ILE A 170 -12.89 6.76 5.13
CA ILE A 170 -11.53 6.40 4.70
C ILE A 170 -11.59 5.22 3.72
N ASP A 171 -12.29 4.14 4.09
CA ASP A 171 -12.41 2.95 3.26
C ASP A 171 -13.05 3.26 1.90
N ASN A 172 -14.13 4.06 1.90
CA ASN A 172 -14.78 4.52 0.67
C ASN A 172 -13.83 5.35 -0.22
N LYS A 173 -12.99 6.21 0.36
CA LYS A 173 -12.01 6.98 -0.41
C LYS A 173 -10.91 6.10 -0.99
N LYS A 174 -10.42 5.11 -0.24
CA LYS A 174 -9.47 4.10 -0.76
C LYS A 174 -10.08 3.34 -1.95
N GLN A 175 -11.34 2.93 -1.84
CA GLN A 175 -12.05 2.25 -2.93
C GLN A 175 -12.25 3.15 -4.15
N GLN A 176 -12.58 4.45 -3.97
CA GLN A 176 -12.67 5.40 -5.06
C GLN A 176 -11.36 5.55 -5.83
N LEU A 177 -10.21 5.56 -5.14
CA LEU A 177 -8.89 5.59 -5.80
C LEU A 177 -8.68 4.35 -6.69
N GLN A 178 -9.02 3.16 -6.20
CA GLN A 178 -8.92 1.92 -6.98
C GLN A 178 -9.84 1.96 -8.21
N GLN A 179 -11.07 2.42 -8.04
CA GLN A 179 -12.02 2.57 -9.16
C GLN A 179 -11.52 3.55 -10.22
N LEU A 180 -10.87 4.65 -9.82
CA LEU A 180 -10.26 5.60 -10.75
C LEU A 180 -9.09 4.97 -11.54
N ASP A 181 -8.30 4.08 -10.93
CA ASP A 181 -7.27 3.31 -11.63
C ASP A 181 -7.88 2.37 -12.67
N GLU A 182 -8.97 1.67 -12.32
CA GLU A 182 -9.69 0.79 -13.24
C GLU A 182 -10.31 1.57 -14.41
N LEU A 183 -10.81 2.79 -14.18
CA LEU A 183 -11.35 3.63 -15.24
C LEU A 183 -10.27 4.00 -16.28
N VAL A 184 -9.05 4.31 -15.86
CA VAL A 184 -7.94 4.58 -16.79
C VAL A 184 -7.62 3.34 -17.62
N LYS A 185 -7.54 2.15 -16.99
CA LYS A 185 -7.30 0.88 -17.70
C LYS A 185 -8.41 0.57 -18.69
N SER A 186 -9.67 0.70 -18.25
CA SER A 186 -10.83 0.44 -19.11
C SER A 186 -10.87 1.40 -20.30
N LYS A 187 -10.58 2.69 -20.09
CA LYS A 187 -10.52 3.68 -21.16
C LYS A 187 -9.39 3.41 -22.15
N PHE A 188 -8.25 2.94 -21.66
CA PHE A 188 -7.14 2.50 -22.53
C PHE A 188 -7.57 1.34 -23.44
N VAL A 189 -8.20 0.31 -22.87
CA VAL A 189 -8.69 -0.85 -23.64
C VAL A 189 -9.79 -0.46 -24.63
N GLU A 190 -10.74 0.41 -24.23
CA GLU A 190 -11.79 0.93 -25.10
C GLU A 190 -11.21 1.63 -26.34
N MET A 191 -10.21 2.49 -26.15
CA MET A 191 -9.64 3.30 -27.23
C MET A 191 -8.65 2.53 -28.11
N PHE A 192 -7.85 1.65 -27.51
CA PHE A 192 -6.69 1.07 -28.19
C PHE A 192 -6.73 -0.46 -28.31
N GLY A 193 -7.60 -1.14 -27.55
CA GLY A 193 -7.68 -2.60 -27.48
C GLY A 193 -6.82 -3.20 -26.38
N GLU A 194 -7.04 -4.47 -26.04
CA GLU A 194 -6.30 -5.18 -25.01
C GLU A 194 -4.80 -5.35 -25.34
N ASN A 195 -4.48 -5.64 -26.61
CA ASN A 195 -3.13 -5.87 -27.12
C ASN A 195 -2.80 -4.94 -28.30
N PRO A 196 -2.66 -3.62 -28.09
CA PRO A 196 -2.53 -2.67 -29.19
C PRO A 196 -1.24 -2.86 -30.01
N VAL A 197 -0.16 -3.37 -29.39
CA VAL A 197 1.12 -3.64 -30.08
C VAL A 197 1.01 -4.82 -31.05
N GLU A 198 0.19 -5.83 -30.75
CA GLU A 198 0.04 -7.05 -31.54
C GLU A 198 -1.16 -7.01 -32.48
N SER A 199 -2.05 -6.05 -32.31
CA SER A 199 -3.32 -5.95 -33.06
C SER A 199 -3.16 -5.70 -34.55
N GLY A 200 -2.00 -5.19 -34.96
CA GLY A 200 -1.76 -4.75 -36.33
C GLY A 200 -2.53 -3.47 -36.75
N LYS A 201 -3.33 -2.92 -35.86
CA LYS A 201 -4.13 -1.71 -36.09
C LYS A 201 -3.31 -0.42 -36.07
N TRP A 202 -2.27 -0.41 -35.25
CA TRP A 202 -1.50 0.79 -34.96
C TRP A 202 -0.07 0.66 -35.53
N LYS A 203 0.54 1.80 -35.86
CA LYS A 203 1.97 1.82 -36.17
C LYS A 203 2.75 1.53 -34.87
N VAL A 204 3.64 0.53 -34.94
CA VAL A 204 4.47 0.12 -33.81
C VAL A 204 5.93 0.46 -34.11
N GLU A 205 6.57 1.19 -33.20
CA GLU A 205 7.97 1.59 -33.32
C GLU A 205 8.74 1.18 -32.05
N LYS A 206 10.07 1.00 -32.17
CA LYS A 206 10.93 0.83 -31.00
C LYS A 206 11.07 2.16 -30.30
N LEU A 207 11.16 2.14 -28.96
CA LEU A 207 11.35 3.37 -28.18
C LEU A 207 12.59 4.16 -28.64
N SER A 208 13.68 3.47 -28.98
CA SER A 208 14.91 4.08 -29.51
C SER A 208 14.76 4.76 -30.88
N SER A 209 13.68 4.52 -31.60
CA SER A 209 13.40 5.22 -32.87
C SER A 209 12.56 6.48 -32.72
N ILE A 210 11.93 6.68 -31.54
CA ILE A 210 11.08 7.84 -31.26
C ILE A 210 11.68 8.79 -30.22
N CYS A 211 12.76 8.37 -29.53
CA CYS A 211 13.47 9.22 -28.56
C CYS A 211 14.93 8.78 -28.41
N LYS A 212 15.73 9.64 -27.80
CA LYS A 212 17.09 9.37 -27.37
C LYS A 212 17.07 8.73 -25.96
N VAL A 213 17.67 7.56 -25.79
CA VAL A 213 17.78 6.85 -24.50
C VAL A 213 19.18 7.06 -23.93
N GLN A 214 19.28 7.65 -22.75
CA GLN A 214 20.55 7.96 -22.08
C GLN A 214 20.49 7.45 -20.62
N THR A 215 21.49 6.67 -20.22
CA THR A 215 21.63 6.24 -18.83
C THR A 215 22.19 7.40 -18.00
N GLY A 216 21.66 7.61 -16.81
CA GLY A 216 22.21 8.55 -15.84
C GLY A 216 23.53 8.10 -15.24
N GLY A 217 24.03 8.85 -14.27
CA GLY A 217 25.28 8.57 -13.56
C GLY A 217 25.29 9.21 -12.18
N THR A 218 26.21 8.74 -11.34
CA THR A 218 26.39 9.29 -9.99
C THR A 218 27.73 10.02 -9.96
N PRO A 219 27.75 11.33 -9.66
CA PRO A 219 28.98 12.06 -9.37
C PRO A 219 29.72 11.45 -8.17
N SER A 220 31.04 11.59 -8.15
CA SER A 220 31.86 11.03 -7.08
C SER A 220 31.51 11.66 -5.73
N ARG A 221 31.13 10.85 -4.74
CA ARG A 221 30.87 11.26 -3.36
C ARG A 221 32.15 11.68 -2.60
N MET A 222 33.33 11.46 -3.19
CA MET A 222 34.59 11.98 -2.66
C MET A 222 34.76 13.50 -2.87
N HIS A 223 33.89 14.10 -3.67
CA HIS A 223 33.79 15.52 -3.97
C HIS A 223 32.47 16.07 -3.45
N PRO A 224 32.34 16.40 -2.14
CA PRO A 224 31.11 16.93 -1.57
C PRO A 224 30.59 18.20 -2.29
N GLU A 225 31.53 19.04 -2.78
CA GLU A 225 31.26 20.25 -3.55
C GLU A 225 30.42 20.00 -4.81
N TYR A 226 30.44 18.78 -5.35
CA TYR A 226 29.60 18.40 -6.51
C TYR A 226 28.12 18.38 -6.18
N PHE A 227 27.74 18.29 -4.90
CA PHE A 227 26.38 18.24 -4.40
C PHE A 227 25.91 19.57 -3.78
N GLU A 228 26.64 20.66 -4.01
CA GLU A 228 26.31 22.03 -3.56
C GLU A 228 25.80 22.90 -4.72
N GLY A 229 25.20 22.30 -5.75
CA GLY A 229 24.74 22.98 -6.95
C GLY A 229 23.26 23.32 -6.96
N ASN A 230 22.75 23.56 -8.15
CA ASN A 230 21.34 23.90 -8.39
C ASN A 230 20.71 23.07 -9.52
N ILE A 231 21.40 22.07 -10.06
CA ILE A 231 20.86 21.15 -11.06
C ILE A 231 20.21 19.97 -10.31
N PRO A 232 18.88 19.78 -10.41
CA PRO A 232 18.20 18.67 -9.74
C PRO A 232 18.79 17.33 -10.17
N TRP A 233 19.15 16.49 -9.19
CA TRP A 233 19.64 15.15 -9.42
C TRP A 233 18.77 14.15 -8.67
N ILE A 234 18.16 13.23 -9.44
CA ILE A 234 17.15 12.30 -8.93
C ILE A 234 17.67 10.86 -8.84
N THR A 235 17.04 10.12 -7.96
CA THR A 235 17.20 8.67 -7.81
C THR A 235 15.87 7.96 -8.10
N THR A 236 15.89 6.64 -8.11
CA THR A 236 14.68 5.82 -8.34
C THR A 236 13.58 6.03 -7.29
N ALA A 237 13.91 6.58 -6.12
CA ALA A 237 12.93 6.94 -5.09
C ALA A 237 11.98 8.07 -5.54
N ASN A 238 12.43 8.93 -6.46
CA ASN A 238 11.64 10.04 -7.00
C ASN A 238 10.68 9.59 -8.13
N LEU A 239 10.87 8.38 -8.69
CA LEU A 239 10.08 7.89 -9.83
C LEU A 239 8.74 7.27 -9.39
N GLY A 240 7.78 7.26 -10.34
CA GLY A 240 6.45 6.67 -10.17
C GLY A 240 5.34 7.70 -9.98
N VAL A 241 5.71 8.98 -9.88
CA VAL A 241 4.77 10.10 -10.02
C VAL A 241 4.58 10.48 -11.50
N ASN A 242 3.52 11.20 -11.84
CA ASN A 242 3.34 11.58 -13.24
C ASN A 242 4.38 12.61 -13.67
N GLU A 243 4.62 13.62 -12.86
CA GLU A 243 5.49 14.74 -13.16
C GLU A 243 6.50 14.96 -12.03
N LEU A 244 7.70 15.40 -12.41
CA LEU A 244 8.79 15.77 -11.53
C LEU A 244 9.09 17.26 -11.72
N ASN A 245 9.07 18.01 -10.62
CA ASN A 245 9.39 19.42 -10.57
C ASN A 245 10.75 19.63 -9.90
N TYR A 246 11.20 20.87 -9.85
CA TYR A 246 12.48 21.22 -9.25
C TYR A 246 12.62 20.71 -7.80
N ASP A 247 11.61 20.95 -6.98
CA ASP A 247 11.61 20.63 -5.54
C ASP A 247 11.39 19.13 -5.24
N ASP A 248 11.08 18.32 -6.25
CA ASP A 248 10.96 16.86 -6.08
C ASP A 248 12.33 16.16 -5.99
N ALA A 249 13.43 16.85 -6.36
CA ALA A 249 14.78 16.33 -6.22
C ALA A 249 15.24 16.41 -4.75
N MET A 250 15.83 15.32 -4.26
CA MET A 250 16.39 15.29 -2.90
C MET A 250 17.82 15.85 -2.83
N GLU A 251 18.51 15.96 -3.97
CA GLU A 251 19.87 16.45 -4.08
C GLU A 251 20.02 17.31 -5.34
N TYR A 252 20.96 18.26 -5.28
CA TYR A 252 21.25 19.16 -6.37
C TYR A 252 22.75 19.13 -6.65
N ILE A 253 23.13 19.08 -7.94
CA ILE A 253 24.54 18.98 -8.34
C ILE A 253 25.00 20.22 -9.11
N THR A 254 26.30 20.41 -9.14
CA THR A 254 26.93 21.47 -9.88
C THR A 254 27.13 21.12 -11.36
N GLN A 255 27.37 22.13 -12.22
CA GLN A 255 27.76 21.86 -13.61
C GLN A 255 29.09 21.10 -13.68
N GLU A 256 30.03 21.37 -12.77
CA GLU A 256 31.29 20.65 -12.68
C GLU A 256 31.08 19.16 -12.40
N ALA A 257 30.11 18.79 -11.55
CA ALA A 257 29.72 17.40 -11.31
C ALA A 257 29.20 16.72 -12.59
N VAL A 258 28.43 17.43 -13.41
CA VAL A 258 27.95 16.92 -14.70
C VAL A 258 29.11 16.71 -15.66
N ASP A 259 30.04 17.65 -15.75
CA ASP A 259 31.18 17.62 -16.68
C ASP A 259 32.19 16.50 -16.31
N ASN A 260 32.36 16.23 -15.03
CA ASN A 260 33.32 15.26 -14.50
C ASN A 260 32.69 13.88 -14.13
N SER A 261 31.46 13.61 -14.55
CA SER A 261 30.81 12.31 -14.27
C SER A 261 30.06 11.75 -15.47
N ALA A 262 29.51 10.56 -15.29
CA ALA A 262 28.67 9.91 -16.30
C ALA A 262 27.26 10.47 -16.38
N THR A 263 26.83 11.27 -15.37
CA THR A 263 25.47 11.84 -15.38
C THR A 263 25.27 12.79 -16.56
N LYS A 264 24.02 12.93 -16.98
CA LYS A 264 23.66 13.77 -18.13
C LYS A 264 22.45 14.62 -17.76
N ILE A 265 22.45 15.87 -18.21
CA ILE A 265 21.27 16.72 -18.15
C ILE A 265 20.27 16.21 -19.17
N ILE A 266 19.11 15.85 -18.72
CA ILE A 266 17.95 15.48 -19.52
C ILE A 266 17.03 16.71 -19.55
N PRO A 267 16.73 17.26 -20.73
CA PRO A 267 15.96 18.49 -20.84
C PRO A 267 14.53 18.31 -20.30
N ALA A 268 13.91 19.41 -19.91
CA ALA A 268 12.49 19.45 -19.56
C ALA A 268 11.61 18.78 -20.63
N HIS A 269 10.45 18.34 -20.24
CA HIS A 269 9.51 17.62 -21.12
C HIS A 269 10.11 16.35 -21.76
N SER A 270 10.82 15.60 -20.94
CA SER A 270 11.36 14.28 -21.23
C SER A 270 10.76 13.25 -20.25
N LEU A 271 11.14 11.98 -20.37
CA LEU A 271 10.74 10.91 -19.45
C LEU A 271 11.96 10.34 -18.74
N PHE A 272 11.79 9.99 -17.48
CA PHE A 272 12.73 9.14 -16.75
C PHE A 272 12.11 7.79 -16.49
N ILE A 273 12.89 6.72 -16.67
CA ILE A 273 12.45 5.33 -16.41
C ILE A 273 13.48 4.59 -15.56
N GLY A 274 13.03 3.95 -14.49
CA GLY A 274 13.85 3.10 -13.63
C GLY A 274 14.25 1.79 -14.32
N ILE A 275 15.54 1.41 -14.21
CA ILE A 275 16.09 0.19 -14.82
C ILE A 275 16.63 -0.83 -13.83
N ARG A 276 16.81 -0.48 -12.56
CA ARG A 276 17.27 -1.40 -11.50
C ARG A 276 16.31 -1.46 -10.32
N VAL A 277 16.25 -0.43 -9.52
CA VAL A 277 15.27 -0.33 -8.43
C VAL A 277 13.99 0.31 -8.99
N GLY A 278 12.81 -0.25 -8.72
CA GLY A 278 11.57 0.27 -9.29
C GLY A 278 11.56 0.21 -10.83
N VAL A 279 12.00 -0.92 -11.40
CA VAL A 279 12.05 -1.13 -12.85
C VAL A 279 10.69 -0.87 -13.48
N GLY A 280 10.69 -0.04 -14.53
CA GLY A 280 9.47 0.36 -15.24
C GLY A 280 8.78 1.61 -14.66
N LYS A 281 9.07 2.02 -13.41
CA LYS A 281 8.55 3.29 -12.90
C LYS A 281 8.99 4.44 -13.78
N CYS A 282 8.03 5.22 -14.28
CA CYS A 282 8.25 6.28 -15.24
C CYS A 282 7.66 7.61 -14.76
N SER A 283 8.37 8.73 -15.03
CA SER A 283 7.92 10.07 -14.69
C SER A 283 8.33 11.08 -15.77
N ILE A 284 7.52 12.11 -15.99
CA ILE A 284 7.84 13.24 -16.89
C ILE A 284 8.55 14.30 -16.05
N ASN A 285 9.62 14.92 -16.57
CA ASN A 285 10.26 16.06 -15.91
C ASN A 285 9.79 17.40 -16.49
N ASN A 286 9.46 18.34 -15.60
CA ASN A 286 9.04 19.69 -15.97
C ASN A 286 10.20 20.69 -16.06
N VAL A 287 11.38 20.32 -15.56
CA VAL A 287 12.62 21.09 -15.60
C VAL A 287 13.80 20.20 -16.02
N ASP A 288 14.89 20.82 -16.46
CA ASP A 288 16.12 20.09 -16.75
C ASP A 288 16.63 19.38 -15.50
N MET A 289 16.89 18.08 -15.59
CA MET A 289 17.30 17.22 -14.46
C MET A 289 18.40 16.25 -14.83
N CYS A 290 19.15 15.85 -13.83
CA CYS A 290 20.08 14.71 -13.90
C CYS A 290 19.55 13.53 -13.10
N SER A 291 20.09 12.33 -13.34
CA SER A 291 19.72 11.14 -12.59
C SER A 291 20.90 10.22 -12.32
N ASN A 292 20.74 9.30 -11.36
CA ASN A 292 21.71 8.25 -11.09
C ASN A 292 21.74 7.18 -12.21
N GLN A 293 22.69 6.24 -12.11
CA GLN A 293 22.88 5.16 -13.10
C GLN A 293 21.76 4.11 -13.13
N ASP A 294 20.82 4.15 -12.22
CA ASP A 294 19.69 3.22 -12.13
C ASP A 294 18.46 3.69 -12.91
N ILE A 295 18.61 4.83 -13.60
CA ILE A 295 17.56 5.49 -14.39
C ILE A 295 18.09 5.75 -15.81
N CYS A 296 17.20 5.61 -16.80
CA CYS A 296 17.38 6.12 -18.15
C CYS A 296 16.51 7.37 -18.36
N GLY A 297 17.10 8.42 -18.91
CA GLY A 297 16.39 9.57 -19.48
C GLY A 297 16.03 9.31 -20.93
N LEU A 298 14.79 9.64 -21.30
CA LEU A 298 14.21 9.49 -22.63
C LEU A 298 13.86 10.88 -23.14
N SER A 299 14.62 11.42 -24.08
CA SER A 299 14.48 12.80 -24.56
C SER A 299 14.39 12.91 -26.08
N GLY A 300 14.02 14.09 -26.57
CA GLY A 300 13.98 14.34 -28.02
C GLY A 300 12.79 13.69 -28.73
N PHE A 301 11.66 13.54 -28.05
CA PHE A 301 10.41 13.12 -28.65
C PHE A 301 9.92 14.18 -29.64
N ASP A 302 9.41 13.73 -30.80
CA ASP A 302 8.76 14.60 -31.77
C ASP A 302 7.34 14.96 -31.27
N VAL A 303 7.16 16.18 -30.79
CA VAL A 303 5.88 16.68 -30.25
C VAL A 303 4.75 16.72 -31.30
N ALA A 304 5.09 16.71 -32.60
CA ALA A 304 4.09 16.62 -33.67
C ALA A 304 3.55 15.19 -33.84
N ARG A 305 4.17 14.18 -33.21
CA ARG A 305 3.81 12.76 -33.35
C ARG A 305 3.52 12.08 -32.02
N THR A 306 4.00 12.61 -30.92
CA THR A 306 3.97 11.95 -29.62
C THR A 306 3.47 12.86 -28.50
N ASN A 307 2.51 12.38 -27.74
CA ASN A 307 2.11 12.95 -26.45
C ASN A 307 2.86 12.21 -25.35
N LEU A 308 3.63 12.92 -24.52
CA LEU A 308 4.50 12.32 -23.50
C LEU A 308 3.71 11.53 -22.44
N LEU A 309 2.54 12.03 -22.01
CA LEU A 309 1.73 11.35 -21.02
C LEU A 309 1.14 10.04 -21.59
N PHE A 310 0.76 10.05 -22.87
CA PHE A 310 0.38 8.82 -23.58
C PHE A 310 1.53 7.82 -23.59
N VAL A 311 2.74 8.24 -24.04
CA VAL A 311 3.92 7.35 -24.05
C VAL A 311 4.24 6.81 -22.67
N LYS A 312 4.17 7.66 -21.63
CA LYS A 312 4.33 7.22 -20.24
C LYS A 312 3.34 6.12 -19.88
N LYS A 313 2.04 6.31 -20.19
CA LYS A 313 1.00 5.31 -19.87
C LYS A 313 1.16 4.02 -20.65
N VAL A 314 1.67 4.07 -21.88
CA VAL A 314 2.06 2.85 -22.61
C VAL A 314 3.23 2.15 -21.92
N ILE A 315 4.25 2.89 -21.44
CA ILE A 315 5.35 2.31 -20.67
C ILE A 315 4.86 1.71 -19.35
N ASP A 316 3.96 2.40 -18.63
CA ASP A 316 3.35 1.91 -17.38
C ASP A 316 2.62 0.56 -17.60
N SER A 317 2.02 0.33 -18.79
CA SER A 317 1.36 -0.94 -19.13
C SER A 317 2.31 -2.14 -19.33
N TYR A 318 3.63 -1.91 -19.36
CA TYR A 318 4.64 -2.97 -19.47
C TYR A 318 5.11 -3.53 -18.10
N GLU A 319 4.36 -3.34 -17.02
CA GLU A 319 4.74 -3.80 -15.69
C GLU A 319 5.07 -5.30 -15.65
N ASP A 320 4.18 -6.16 -16.15
CA ASP A 320 4.40 -7.61 -16.24
C ASP A 320 5.61 -7.99 -17.09
N TYR A 321 5.83 -7.28 -18.20
CA TYR A 321 7.01 -7.47 -19.03
C TYR A 321 8.29 -7.17 -18.26
N PHE A 322 8.34 -6.06 -17.53
CA PHE A 322 9.50 -5.71 -16.73
C PHE A 322 9.74 -6.72 -15.62
N ASP A 323 8.70 -7.19 -14.95
CA ASP A 323 8.82 -8.19 -13.88
C ASP A 323 9.41 -9.50 -14.41
N ASN A 324 9.00 -9.93 -15.58
CA ASN A 324 9.55 -11.12 -16.25
C ASN A 324 10.97 -10.91 -16.83
N ALA A 325 11.31 -9.67 -17.19
CA ALA A 325 12.61 -9.35 -17.80
C ALA A 325 13.72 -9.09 -16.77
N LYS A 326 13.39 -8.90 -15.49
CA LYS A 326 14.36 -8.66 -14.39
C LYS A 326 15.36 -9.79 -14.25
N ARG A 327 16.67 -9.45 -14.28
CA ARG A 327 17.79 -10.38 -14.11
C ARG A 327 18.71 -9.90 -13.01
N GLY A 328 19.42 -10.83 -12.36
CA GLY A 328 20.38 -10.55 -11.29
C GLY A 328 20.04 -11.29 -9.99
N THR A 329 21.07 -11.58 -9.18
CA THR A 329 20.93 -12.33 -7.92
C THR A 329 20.68 -11.42 -6.73
N THR A 330 21.33 -10.26 -6.69
CA THR A 330 21.25 -9.30 -5.56
C THR A 330 20.37 -8.11 -5.87
N ILE A 331 20.52 -7.51 -7.07
CA ILE A 331 19.66 -6.43 -7.57
C ILE A 331 19.12 -6.88 -8.93
N LYS A 332 17.83 -7.17 -8.98
CA LYS A 332 17.14 -7.56 -10.21
C LYS A 332 16.82 -6.29 -11.02
N GLY A 333 17.37 -6.18 -12.22
CA GLY A 333 17.16 -5.04 -13.11
C GLY A 333 17.14 -5.42 -14.58
N VAL A 334 16.91 -4.44 -15.44
CA VAL A 334 16.98 -4.56 -16.89
C VAL A 334 18.13 -3.69 -17.43
N LYS A 335 18.63 -4.00 -18.62
CA LYS A 335 19.63 -3.18 -19.29
C LYS A 335 18.97 -2.02 -20.06
N SER A 336 19.71 -0.95 -20.32
CA SER A 336 19.23 0.16 -21.15
C SER A 336 18.81 -0.31 -22.56
N ASP A 337 19.42 -1.37 -23.08
CA ASP A 337 19.03 -1.95 -24.37
C ASP A 337 17.63 -2.58 -24.32
N THR A 338 17.20 -3.13 -23.18
CA THR A 338 15.82 -3.59 -22.99
C THR A 338 14.84 -2.42 -23.15
N ILE A 339 15.17 -1.24 -22.61
CA ILE A 339 14.35 -0.03 -22.76
C ILE A 339 14.31 0.43 -24.20
N LYS A 340 15.45 0.43 -24.91
CA LYS A 340 15.53 0.82 -26.34
C LYS A 340 14.65 -0.04 -27.25
N GLU A 341 14.52 -1.33 -26.92
CA GLU A 341 13.77 -2.31 -27.71
C GLU A 341 12.27 -2.36 -27.37
N LEU A 342 11.80 -1.61 -26.36
CA LEU A 342 10.37 -1.55 -26.06
C LEU A 342 9.58 -1.10 -27.29
N LYS A 343 8.52 -1.82 -27.59
CA LYS A 343 7.63 -1.54 -28.71
C LYS A 343 6.54 -0.57 -28.26
N ILE A 344 6.49 0.60 -28.85
CA ILE A 344 5.47 1.61 -28.58
C ILE A 344 4.54 1.67 -29.78
N PHE A 345 3.25 1.45 -29.57
CA PHE A 345 2.28 1.72 -30.63
C PHE A 345 1.94 3.22 -30.62
N LEU A 346 1.80 3.79 -31.79
CA LEU A 346 1.59 5.23 -31.97
C LEU A 346 0.32 5.45 -32.81
N PRO A 347 -0.84 5.63 -32.18
CA PRO A 347 -2.04 6.12 -32.87
C PRO A 347 -1.85 7.58 -33.29
N GLU A 348 -2.81 8.13 -34.02
CA GLU A 348 -2.82 9.53 -34.40
C GLU A 348 -2.72 10.41 -33.15
N LEU A 349 -2.01 11.54 -33.24
CA LEU A 349 -1.73 12.42 -32.10
C LEU A 349 -3.01 12.91 -31.39
N GLU A 350 -4.10 13.10 -32.12
CA GLU A 350 -5.41 13.48 -31.58
C GLU A 350 -5.95 12.43 -30.59
N LEU A 351 -5.83 11.13 -30.91
CA LEU A 351 -6.24 10.05 -30.02
C LEU A 351 -5.34 9.94 -28.79
N GLN A 352 -4.02 10.11 -28.97
CA GLN A 352 -3.07 10.16 -27.86
C GLN A 352 -3.42 11.31 -26.89
N THR A 353 -3.72 12.48 -27.45
CA THR A 353 -4.07 13.68 -26.66
C THR A 353 -5.40 13.51 -25.94
N THR A 354 -6.42 12.98 -26.61
CA THR A 354 -7.74 12.68 -26.01
C THR A 354 -7.59 11.73 -24.80
N PHE A 355 -6.77 10.69 -24.92
CA PHE A 355 -6.49 9.78 -23.82
C PHE A 355 -5.71 10.49 -22.69
N ALA A 356 -4.69 11.26 -23.03
CA ALA A 356 -3.88 12.00 -22.05
C ALA A 356 -4.73 13.00 -21.25
N GLU A 357 -5.64 13.73 -21.90
CA GLU A 357 -6.58 14.64 -21.23
C GLU A 357 -7.53 13.89 -20.28
N TYR A 358 -7.99 12.69 -20.68
CA TYR A 358 -8.79 11.84 -19.80
C TYR A 358 -7.99 11.43 -18.55
N VAL A 359 -6.75 10.99 -18.74
CA VAL A 359 -5.84 10.62 -17.63
C VAL A 359 -5.62 11.82 -16.70
N GLN A 360 -5.33 13.02 -17.22
CA GLN A 360 -5.13 14.22 -16.41
C GLN A 360 -6.34 14.56 -15.54
N LYS A 361 -7.57 14.42 -16.06
CA LYS A 361 -8.80 14.61 -15.27
C LYS A 361 -8.90 13.61 -14.12
N ILE A 362 -8.59 12.33 -14.39
CA ILE A 362 -8.59 11.29 -13.35
C ILE A 362 -7.50 11.58 -12.31
N ASP A 363 -6.30 11.95 -12.73
CA ASP A 363 -5.20 12.26 -11.80
C ASP A 363 -5.50 13.47 -10.91
N SER A 364 -6.17 14.49 -11.45
CA SER A 364 -6.67 15.63 -10.67
C SER A 364 -7.70 15.19 -9.61
N ALA A 365 -8.63 14.31 -9.98
CA ALA A 365 -9.61 13.75 -9.05
C ALA A 365 -8.92 12.90 -7.95
N LYS A 366 -7.92 12.09 -8.32
CA LYS A 366 -7.12 11.31 -7.35
C LYS A 366 -6.37 12.19 -6.37
N SER A 367 -5.80 13.32 -6.82
CA SER A 367 -5.11 14.27 -5.94
C SER A 367 -6.05 14.80 -4.86
N ILE A 368 -7.26 15.22 -5.24
CA ILE A 368 -8.28 15.69 -4.28
C ILE A 368 -8.64 14.59 -3.27
N ILE A 369 -8.85 13.35 -3.74
CA ILE A 369 -9.19 12.22 -2.87
C ILE A 369 -8.04 11.91 -1.90
N LYS A 370 -6.78 11.99 -2.33
CA LYS A 370 -5.63 11.78 -1.46
C LYS A 370 -5.56 12.81 -0.33
N THR A 371 -5.74 14.10 -0.64
CA THR A 371 -5.82 15.14 0.40
C THR A 371 -6.97 14.87 1.37
N GLN A 372 -8.16 14.50 0.87
CA GLN A 372 -9.30 14.14 1.73
C GLN A 372 -9.01 12.90 2.61
N LEU A 373 -8.21 11.96 2.11
CA LEU A 373 -7.78 10.79 2.88
C LEU A 373 -6.84 11.20 4.04
N GLU A 374 -5.89 12.10 3.77
CA GLU A 374 -5.00 12.66 4.78
C GLU A 374 -5.79 13.40 5.86
N ASP A 375 -6.73 14.27 5.48
CA ASP A 375 -7.61 15.00 6.40
C ASP A 375 -8.46 14.03 7.26
N LEU A 376 -9.00 12.96 6.67
CA LEU A 376 -9.80 11.96 7.39
C LEU A 376 -8.94 11.13 8.35
N GLN A 377 -7.69 10.80 7.99
CA GLN A 377 -6.78 10.10 8.88
C GLN A 377 -6.41 10.97 10.07
N GLU A 378 -6.06 12.25 9.86
CA GLU A 378 -5.79 13.21 10.93
C GLU A 378 -7.02 13.37 11.85
N LEU A 379 -8.23 13.40 11.28
CA LEU A 379 -9.46 13.45 12.06
C LEU A 379 -9.64 12.19 12.90
N LEU A 380 -9.39 11.00 12.35
CA LEU A 380 -9.46 9.73 13.08
C LEU A 380 -8.49 9.73 14.26
N ASP A 381 -7.22 10.08 14.01
CA ASP A 381 -6.18 10.10 15.03
C ASP A 381 -6.52 11.11 16.14
N SER A 382 -6.98 12.31 15.78
CA SER A 382 -7.42 13.33 16.73
C SER A 382 -8.61 12.85 17.59
N LYS A 383 -9.57 12.13 16.99
CA LYS A 383 -10.72 11.58 17.75
C LYS A 383 -10.35 10.38 18.61
N MET A 384 -9.40 9.57 18.16
CA MET A 384 -8.83 8.51 19.00
C MET A 384 -8.15 9.08 20.25
N ASP A 385 -7.38 10.15 20.10
CA ASP A 385 -6.75 10.85 21.23
C ASP A 385 -7.79 11.50 22.15
N GLU A 386 -8.84 12.13 21.59
CA GLU A 386 -9.91 12.74 22.38
C GLU A 386 -10.66 11.72 23.24
N TYR A 387 -10.93 10.53 22.69
CA TYR A 387 -11.74 9.51 23.38
C TYR A 387 -10.92 8.57 24.25
N PHE A 388 -9.67 8.29 23.89
CA PHE A 388 -8.85 7.25 24.52
C PHE A 388 -7.44 7.73 24.92
N GLY A 389 -7.05 8.94 24.58
CA GLY A 389 -5.86 9.62 25.06
C GLY A 389 -5.94 9.81 26.60
N GLU A 390 -4.80 9.76 27.29
CA GLU A 390 -4.71 10.11 28.73
C GLU A 390 -4.36 11.57 28.92
#